data_1e021af43c18215d2c2c1cbda93068ac
#
_entry.id   1e021af43c18215d2c2c1cbda93068ac
#
_cell.length_a   1.000
_cell.length_b   1.000
_cell.length_c   1.000
_cell.angle_alpha   90.00
_cell.angle_beta   90.00
_cell.angle_gamma   90.00
#
_symmetry.space_group_name_H-M   'P 1'
#
loop_
_entity.id
_entity.type
_entity.pdbx_description
1 polymer ?
#
loop_
_entity_poly.entity_id
_entity_poly.type
_entity_poly.pdbx_seq_one_letter_code
_entity_poly.pdbx_strand_id
1 'polypeptide(L)'
;MSQPYQQQPGPGTPGQQPFGAPPPYAQQPPARTGNAGLAIGVALVTAIVAAGLYAFILKSLFDEQTGEVTKIGYASILVGALIGAAIGKLGGRNPGLWIAGAVIAIGSVFMGEMYGYAMIFEEISAGQLGSATEILTDHFGDMFKGWREDMGAMAWIFLALAPIAAYGTASRLGSRN
;
A
#
# COMPACT_ATOMS: atom_id res chain seq x y z
N MET A 1 -36.31 -48.22 -26.00
CA MET A 1 -36.05 -46.78 -26.00
C MET A 1 -37.29 -46.12 -25.43
N SER A 2 -37.29 -45.83 -24.12
CA SER A 2 -38.45 -45.27 -23.40
C SER A 2 -38.11 -43.85 -23.05
N GLN A 3 -38.84 -42.88 -23.58
CA GLN A 3 -38.70 -41.46 -23.24
C GLN A 3 -39.41 -41.19 -21.89
N PRO A 4 -38.82 -40.43 -20.98
CA PRO A 4 -39.49 -39.99 -19.76
C PRO A 4 -40.49 -38.88 -20.10
N TYR A 5 -41.73 -39.04 -19.65
CA TYR A 5 -42.80 -38.06 -19.75
C TYR A 5 -42.45 -36.82 -18.95
N GLN A 6 -42.38 -35.66 -19.59
CA GLN A 6 -42.41 -34.39 -18.93
C GLN A 6 -43.81 -34.14 -18.34
N GLN A 7 -43.90 -34.09 -17.04
CA GLN A 7 -45.13 -33.65 -16.34
C GLN A 7 -45.31 -32.14 -16.57
N GLN A 8 -46.39 -31.84 -17.28
CA GLN A 8 -46.90 -30.48 -17.48
C GLN A 8 -47.42 -29.92 -16.14
N PRO A 9 -47.03 -28.72 -15.69
CA PRO A 9 -47.60 -28.12 -14.50
C PRO A 9 -49.06 -27.76 -14.71
N GLY A 10 -49.92 -28.29 -13.87
CA GLY A 10 -51.36 -27.95 -13.86
C GLY A 10 -51.59 -26.49 -13.43
N PRO A 11 -52.76 -25.90 -13.80
CA PRO A 11 -53.12 -24.53 -13.41
C PRO A 11 -53.26 -24.42 -11.90
N GLY A 12 -52.33 -23.74 -11.25
CA GLY A 12 -52.33 -23.53 -9.82
C GLY A 12 -53.40 -22.56 -9.38
N THR A 13 -54.16 -22.96 -8.39
CA THR A 13 -55.15 -22.17 -7.65
C THR A 13 -54.53 -20.90 -7.04
N PRO A 14 -55.13 -19.70 -7.19
CA PRO A 14 -54.62 -18.48 -6.53
C PRO A 14 -54.96 -18.59 -5.05
N GLY A 15 -53.92 -18.61 -4.18
CA GLY A 15 -54.21 -18.35 -2.78
C GLY A 15 -53.47 -19.10 -1.68
N GLN A 16 -52.43 -19.85 -1.96
CA GLN A 16 -51.58 -20.37 -0.88
C GLN A 16 -50.11 -20.15 -1.19
N GLN A 17 -49.54 -19.07 -0.64
CA GLN A 17 -48.10 -18.95 -0.48
C GLN A 17 -47.68 -19.98 0.57
N PRO A 18 -46.76 -20.93 0.25
CA PRO A 18 -46.20 -21.80 1.27
C PRO A 18 -45.39 -20.95 2.25
N PHE A 19 -45.89 -20.85 3.47
CA PHE A 19 -45.12 -20.33 4.60
C PHE A 19 -43.88 -21.20 4.75
N GLY A 20 -42.68 -20.65 4.44
CA GLY A 20 -41.42 -21.29 4.80
C GLY A 20 -40.38 -21.52 3.70
N ALA A 21 -40.59 -21.07 2.47
CA ALA A 21 -39.46 -21.03 1.54
C ALA A 21 -38.56 -19.84 1.92
N PRO A 22 -37.28 -20.08 2.31
CA PRO A 22 -36.39 -18.97 2.51
C PRO A 22 -36.29 -18.19 1.20
N PRO A 23 -36.21 -16.85 1.24
CA PRO A 23 -36.09 -16.06 0.02
C PRO A 23 -34.90 -16.58 -0.77
N PRO A 24 -35.02 -16.69 -2.12
CA PRO A 24 -33.88 -17.08 -2.92
C PRO A 24 -32.76 -16.11 -2.57
N TYR A 25 -31.71 -16.65 -1.92
CA TYR A 25 -30.52 -15.88 -1.62
C TYR A 25 -30.10 -15.24 -2.93
N ALA A 26 -30.24 -13.92 -3.02
CA ALA A 26 -29.74 -13.17 -4.14
C ALA A 26 -28.28 -13.60 -4.30
N GLN A 27 -28.00 -14.36 -5.36
CA GLN A 27 -26.63 -14.79 -5.66
C GLN A 27 -25.82 -13.52 -5.70
N GLN A 28 -25.00 -13.31 -4.67
CA GLN A 28 -24.08 -12.20 -4.67
C GLN A 28 -23.27 -12.31 -5.95
N PRO A 29 -23.20 -11.24 -6.76
CA PRO A 29 -22.39 -11.27 -7.97
C PRO A 29 -21.00 -11.82 -7.58
N PRO A 30 -20.42 -12.72 -8.38
CA PRO A 30 -19.13 -13.32 -8.09
C PRO A 30 -18.16 -12.17 -7.78
N ALA A 31 -17.55 -12.20 -6.60
CA ALA A 31 -16.59 -11.20 -6.19
C ALA A 31 -15.53 -11.14 -7.29
N ARG A 32 -15.31 -9.96 -7.87
CA ARG A 32 -14.26 -9.76 -8.87
C ARG A 32 -12.96 -10.22 -8.25
N THR A 33 -12.42 -11.32 -8.70
CA THR A 33 -11.10 -11.80 -8.32
C THR A 33 -10.08 -10.86 -8.92
N GLY A 34 -9.50 -9.98 -8.09
CA GLY A 34 -8.43 -9.11 -8.52
C GLY A 34 -7.20 -9.90 -8.97
N ASN A 35 -6.36 -9.30 -9.80
CA ASN A 35 -5.10 -9.91 -10.19
C ASN A 35 -4.03 -9.58 -9.14
N ALA A 36 -3.72 -10.56 -8.28
CA ALA A 36 -2.76 -10.38 -7.17
C ALA A 36 -1.35 -10.05 -7.67
N GLY A 37 -0.88 -10.69 -8.73
CA GLY A 37 0.45 -10.42 -9.30
C GLY A 37 0.56 -9.00 -9.85
N LEU A 38 -0.45 -8.56 -10.62
CA LEU A 38 -0.50 -7.21 -11.14
C LEU A 38 -0.59 -6.18 -10.00
N ALA A 39 -1.40 -6.44 -8.98
CA ALA A 39 -1.54 -5.55 -7.83
C ALA A 39 -0.22 -5.33 -7.09
N ILE A 40 0.51 -6.40 -6.81
CA ILE A 40 1.84 -6.33 -6.17
C ILE A 40 2.84 -5.65 -7.09
N GLY A 41 2.88 -6.01 -8.37
CA GLY A 41 3.81 -5.40 -9.33
C GLY A 41 3.63 -3.89 -9.44
N VAL A 42 2.38 -3.42 -9.60
CA VAL A 42 2.08 -1.98 -9.65
C VAL A 42 2.36 -1.31 -8.30
N ALA A 43 2.06 -1.97 -7.17
CA ALA A 43 2.37 -1.44 -5.85
C ALA A 43 3.88 -1.26 -5.62
N LEU A 44 4.72 -2.20 -6.08
CA LEU A 44 6.18 -2.08 -5.99
C LEU A 44 6.71 -0.93 -6.86
N VAL A 45 6.24 -0.79 -8.10
CA VAL A 45 6.61 0.35 -8.94
C VAL A 45 6.20 1.66 -8.29
N THR A 46 4.97 1.73 -7.76
CA THR A 46 4.48 2.90 -7.03
C THR A 46 5.35 3.19 -5.80
N ALA A 47 5.77 2.16 -5.07
CA ALA A 47 6.63 2.29 -3.88
C ALA A 47 8.00 2.86 -4.22
N ILE A 48 8.62 2.41 -5.32
CA ILE A 48 9.92 2.93 -5.78
C ILE A 48 9.81 4.41 -6.16
N VAL A 49 8.80 4.76 -6.94
CA VAL A 49 8.57 6.16 -7.35
C VAL A 49 8.28 7.03 -6.14
N ALA A 50 7.41 6.56 -5.22
CA ALA A 50 7.07 7.28 -4.01
C ALA A 50 8.26 7.45 -3.06
N ALA A 51 9.12 6.43 -2.92
CA ALA A 51 10.36 6.53 -2.15
C ALA A 51 11.32 7.57 -2.73
N GLY A 52 11.50 7.59 -4.05
CA GLY A 52 12.34 8.59 -4.74
C GLY A 52 11.81 10.02 -4.57
N LEU A 53 10.50 10.22 -4.71
CA LEU A 53 9.87 11.53 -4.47
C LEU A 53 10.01 11.95 -2.99
N TYR A 54 9.84 11.02 -2.06
CA TYR A 54 9.98 11.29 -0.63
C TYR A 54 11.43 11.67 -0.29
N ALA A 55 12.42 10.95 -0.83
CA ALA A 55 13.83 11.27 -0.68
C ALA A 55 14.17 12.67 -1.22
N PHE A 56 13.66 13.01 -2.40
CA PHE A 56 13.83 14.34 -2.99
C PHE A 56 13.22 15.46 -2.14
N ILE A 57 12.02 15.22 -1.58
CA ILE A 57 11.38 16.16 -0.66
C ILE A 57 12.24 16.35 0.59
N LEU A 58 12.73 15.27 1.21
CA LEU A 58 13.61 15.33 2.39
C LEU A 58 14.86 16.15 2.11
N LYS A 59 15.53 15.89 0.98
CA LYS A 59 16.70 16.64 0.55
C LYS A 59 16.37 18.13 0.39
N SER A 60 15.23 18.47 -0.23
CA SER A 60 14.81 19.85 -0.46
C SER A 60 14.46 20.61 0.82
N LEU A 61 14.22 19.91 1.92
CA LEU A 61 13.88 20.47 3.23
C LEU A 61 15.06 20.43 4.20
N PHE A 62 16.23 20.06 3.73
CA PHE A 62 17.46 20.15 4.50
C PHE A 62 17.93 21.60 4.56
N ASP A 63 18.18 22.08 5.76
CA ASP A 63 18.74 23.40 6.01
C ASP A 63 20.25 23.27 6.27
N GLU A 64 21.06 23.73 5.32
CA GLU A 64 22.53 23.70 5.43
C GLU A 64 23.06 24.55 6.58
N GLN A 65 22.33 25.59 7.04
CA GLN A 65 22.78 26.47 8.10
C GLN A 65 22.61 25.85 9.49
N THR A 66 21.52 25.08 9.68
CA THR A 66 21.23 24.43 10.97
C THR A 66 21.66 22.97 10.99
N GLY A 67 21.88 22.36 9.82
CA GLY A 67 22.14 20.92 9.69
C GLY A 67 20.90 20.06 9.96
N GLU A 68 19.72 20.66 10.04
CA GLU A 68 18.47 19.96 10.38
C GLU A 68 17.64 19.64 9.14
N VAL A 69 16.94 18.49 9.18
CA VAL A 69 15.97 18.09 8.17
C VAL A 69 14.56 18.26 8.73
N THR A 70 13.77 19.10 8.09
CA THR A 70 12.35 19.22 8.45
C THR A 70 11.58 17.98 7.97
N LYS A 71 11.22 17.09 8.90
CA LYS A 71 10.47 15.87 8.59
C LYS A 71 8.98 16.18 8.40
N ILE A 72 8.45 15.99 7.19
CA ILE A 72 7.03 16.14 6.90
C ILE A 72 6.33 14.78 7.08
N GLY A 73 5.80 14.54 8.27
CA GLY A 73 5.11 13.27 8.58
C GLY A 73 3.91 12.94 7.68
N TYR A 74 3.26 13.95 7.11
CA TYR A 74 2.13 13.74 6.18
C TYR A 74 2.54 13.09 4.86
N ALA A 75 3.81 13.19 4.44
CA ALA A 75 4.31 12.53 3.24
C ALA A 75 4.21 11.00 3.35
N SER A 76 4.43 10.44 4.54
CA SER A 76 4.29 8.99 4.78
C SER A 76 2.84 8.50 4.56
N ILE A 77 1.85 9.30 4.94
CA ILE A 77 0.42 9.01 4.72
C ILE A 77 0.13 8.97 3.21
N LEU A 78 0.65 9.93 2.46
CA LEU A 78 0.47 9.98 1.00
C LEU A 78 1.10 8.77 0.32
N VAL A 79 2.34 8.42 0.68
CA VAL A 79 3.02 7.22 0.18
C VAL A 79 2.17 5.97 0.46
N GLY A 80 1.71 5.80 1.69
CA GLY A 80 0.85 4.68 2.08
C GLY A 80 -0.45 4.65 1.29
N ALA A 81 -1.13 5.79 1.15
CA ALA A 81 -2.39 5.88 0.41
C ALA A 81 -2.23 5.52 -1.08
N LEU A 82 -1.15 5.96 -1.74
CA LEU A 82 -0.87 5.63 -3.15
C LEU A 82 -0.66 4.13 -3.34
N ILE A 83 0.17 3.51 -2.49
CA ILE A 83 0.42 2.06 -2.53
C ILE A 83 -0.87 1.29 -2.23
N GLY A 84 -1.62 1.72 -1.21
CA GLY A 84 -2.91 1.13 -0.87
C GLY A 84 -3.95 1.24 -1.99
N ALA A 85 -3.95 2.34 -2.74
CA ALA A 85 -4.82 2.52 -3.89
C ALA A 85 -4.49 1.54 -5.03
N ALA A 86 -3.21 1.32 -5.32
CA ALA A 86 -2.77 0.33 -6.31
C ALA A 86 -3.24 -1.08 -5.91
N ILE A 87 -3.00 -1.48 -4.66
CA ILE A 87 -3.42 -2.78 -4.12
C ILE A 87 -4.95 -2.93 -4.15
N GLY A 88 -5.70 -1.94 -3.64
CA GLY A 88 -7.16 -2.03 -3.53
C GLY A 88 -7.86 -2.08 -4.88
N LYS A 89 -7.41 -1.28 -5.84
CA LYS A 89 -8.01 -1.25 -7.19
C LYS A 89 -7.74 -2.52 -8.00
N LEU A 90 -6.55 -3.10 -7.89
CA LEU A 90 -6.10 -4.22 -8.72
C LEU A 90 -6.24 -5.57 -8.02
N GLY A 91 -6.07 -5.61 -6.69
CA GLY A 91 -6.11 -6.82 -5.88
C GLY A 91 -7.51 -7.21 -5.39
N GLY A 92 -8.50 -6.30 -5.46
CA GLY A 92 -9.87 -6.56 -5.03
C GLY A 92 -9.99 -6.87 -3.53
N ARG A 93 -10.97 -7.72 -3.18
CA ARG A 93 -11.32 -8.08 -1.78
C ARG A 93 -10.39 -9.16 -1.21
N ASN A 94 -9.10 -8.88 -1.17
CA ASN A 94 -8.11 -9.82 -0.64
C ASN A 94 -7.35 -9.20 0.54
N PRO A 95 -7.68 -9.55 1.81
CA PRO A 95 -7.01 -9.01 3.00
C PRO A 95 -5.51 -9.28 3.03
N GLY A 96 -5.05 -10.41 2.48
CA GLY A 96 -3.62 -10.71 2.38
C GLY A 96 -2.86 -9.69 1.54
N LEU A 97 -3.47 -9.22 0.45
CA LEU A 97 -2.88 -8.16 -0.38
C LEU A 97 -2.88 -6.80 0.33
N TRP A 98 -3.90 -6.50 1.14
CA TRP A 98 -3.92 -5.26 1.92
C TRP A 98 -2.79 -5.20 2.94
N ILE A 99 -2.50 -6.35 3.60
CA ILE A 99 -1.35 -6.49 4.50
C ILE A 99 -0.04 -6.36 3.72
N ALA A 100 0.08 -7.01 2.56
CA ALA A 100 1.25 -6.86 1.71
C ALA A 100 1.49 -5.40 1.30
N GLY A 101 0.43 -4.67 0.94
CA GLY A 101 0.50 -3.23 0.66
C GLY A 101 0.99 -2.41 1.85
N ALA A 102 0.56 -2.75 3.06
CA ALA A 102 1.03 -2.09 4.28
C ALA A 102 2.53 -2.33 4.52
N VAL A 103 3.01 -3.55 4.32
CA VAL A 103 4.45 -3.89 4.43
C VAL A 103 5.28 -3.15 3.37
N ILE A 104 4.81 -3.12 2.11
CA ILE A 104 5.46 -2.37 1.03
C ILE A 104 5.53 -0.88 1.37
N ALA A 105 4.48 -0.31 1.97
CA ALA A 105 4.45 1.10 2.36
C ALA A 105 5.49 1.44 3.44
N ILE A 106 5.68 0.59 4.44
CA ILE A 106 6.75 0.77 5.45
C ILE A 106 8.11 0.77 4.75
N GLY A 107 8.37 -0.24 3.91
CA GLY A 107 9.63 -0.34 3.17
C GLY A 107 9.89 0.88 2.28
N SER A 108 8.84 1.39 1.61
CA SER A 108 8.93 2.57 0.75
C SER A 108 9.33 3.84 1.51
N VAL A 109 8.68 4.11 2.65
CA VAL A 109 9.02 5.27 3.49
C VAL A 109 10.43 5.14 4.06
N PHE A 110 10.78 3.97 4.61
CA PHE A 110 12.11 3.70 5.14
C PHE A 110 13.21 3.90 4.08
N MET A 111 13.03 3.30 2.90
CA MET A 111 14.01 3.45 1.81
C MET A 111 14.07 4.89 1.28
N GLY A 112 12.94 5.59 1.26
CA GLY A 112 12.88 7.00 0.91
C GLY A 112 13.66 7.87 1.89
N GLU A 113 13.55 7.63 3.20
CA GLU A 113 14.34 8.32 4.23
C GLU A 113 15.84 8.00 4.07
N MET A 114 16.19 6.72 3.95
CA MET A 114 17.59 6.31 3.78
C MET A 114 18.23 6.95 2.56
N TYR A 115 17.53 6.92 1.42
CA TYR A 115 18.05 7.52 0.19
C TYR A 115 18.10 9.06 0.27
N GLY A 116 17.11 9.68 0.94
CA GLY A 116 17.11 11.11 1.20
C GLY A 116 18.33 11.57 2.01
N TYR A 117 18.66 10.85 3.08
CA TYR A 117 19.89 11.11 3.84
C TYR A 117 21.15 10.87 3.02
N ALA A 118 21.19 9.81 2.18
CA ALA A 118 22.32 9.59 1.30
C ALA A 118 22.54 10.75 0.32
N MET A 119 21.46 11.32 -0.23
CA MET A 119 21.54 12.51 -1.10
C MET A 119 22.03 13.75 -0.36
N ILE A 120 21.67 13.91 0.91
CA ILE A 120 22.15 15.01 1.77
C ILE A 120 23.66 14.81 2.04
N PHE A 121 24.11 13.60 2.37
CA PHE A 121 25.52 13.31 2.60
C PHE A 121 26.37 13.50 1.35
N GLU A 122 25.88 13.12 0.16
CA GLU A 122 26.53 13.42 -1.12
C GLU A 122 26.76 14.93 -1.29
N GLU A 123 25.75 15.74 -0.99
CA GLU A 123 25.83 17.21 -1.11
C GLU A 123 26.82 17.81 -0.10
N ILE A 124 26.70 17.46 1.20
CA ILE A 124 27.56 17.98 2.25
C ILE A 124 29.02 17.58 2.02
N SER A 125 29.28 16.34 1.54
CA SER A 125 30.63 15.86 1.25
C SER A 125 31.21 16.42 -0.06
N ALA A 126 30.45 17.21 -0.80
CA ALA A 126 30.79 17.65 -2.17
C ALA A 126 31.19 16.47 -3.08
N GLY A 127 30.52 15.33 -2.91
CA GLY A 127 30.77 14.11 -3.68
C GLY A 127 32.01 13.31 -3.25
N GLN A 128 32.72 13.72 -2.21
CA GLN A 128 33.92 13.00 -1.74
C GLN A 128 33.63 11.60 -1.21
N LEU A 129 32.44 11.36 -0.71
CA LEU A 129 31.97 10.05 -0.24
C LEU A 129 31.34 9.19 -1.35
N GLY A 130 31.32 9.67 -2.58
CA GLY A 130 30.65 9.03 -3.71
C GLY A 130 29.25 9.55 -3.95
N SER A 131 28.54 8.90 -4.87
CA SER A 131 27.12 9.18 -5.16
C SER A 131 26.20 8.71 -4.04
N ALA A 132 24.97 9.26 -3.96
CA ALA A 132 23.98 8.83 -2.97
C ALA A 132 23.74 7.31 -2.97
N THR A 133 23.81 6.68 -4.14
CA THR A 133 23.66 5.22 -4.26
C THR A 133 24.87 4.47 -3.65
N GLU A 134 26.09 4.93 -3.92
CA GLU A 134 27.32 4.36 -3.32
C GLU A 134 27.31 4.55 -1.81
N ILE A 135 26.97 5.75 -1.33
CA ILE A 135 26.85 6.03 0.11
C ILE A 135 25.84 5.10 0.76
N LEU A 136 24.66 4.91 0.13
CA LEU A 136 23.64 4.02 0.67
C LEU A 136 24.08 2.56 0.70
N THR A 137 24.84 2.08 -0.31
CA THR A 137 25.28 0.68 -0.36
C THR A 137 26.47 0.40 0.54
N ASP A 138 27.46 1.26 0.53
CA ASP A 138 28.73 1.04 1.23
C ASP A 138 28.67 1.41 2.71
N HIS A 139 27.83 2.39 3.07
CA HIS A 139 27.67 2.90 4.43
C HIS A 139 26.29 2.63 5.05
N PHE A 140 25.52 1.67 4.50
CA PHE A 140 24.16 1.38 4.96
C PHE A 140 24.07 1.13 6.48
N GLY A 141 25.05 0.40 7.03
CA GLY A 141 25.07 0.07 8.46
C GLY A 141 25.18 1.30 9.36
N ASP A 142 26.04 2.23 9.00
CA ASP A 142 26.26 3.47 9.74
C ASP A 142 25.08 4.41 9.58
N MET A 143 24.54 4.52 8.38
CA MET A 143 23.34 5.29 8.11
C MET A 143 22.12 4.75 8.86
N PHE A 144 21.94 3.42 8.89
CA PHE A 144 20.85 2.80 9.64
C PHE A 144 20.98 3.03 11.16
N LYS A 145 22.21 2.97 11.67
CA LYS A 145 22.47 3.26 13.09
C LYS A 145 22.13 4.71 13.41
N GLY A 146 22.63 5.67 12.62
CA GLY A 146 22.34 7.09 12.79
C GLY A 146 20.83 7.38 12.68
N TRP A 147 20.18 6.80 11.67
CA TRP A 147 18.72 6.90 11.50
C TRP A 147 17.95 6.42 12.72
N ARG A 148 18.33 5.28 13.29
CA ARG A 148 17.69 4.72 14.48
C ARG A 148 17.94 5.59 15.73
N GLU A 149 19.11 6.17 15.87
CA GLU A 149 19.46 7.07 16.99
C GLU A 149 18.71 8.40 16.90
N ASP A 150 18.46 8.90 15.68
CA ASP A 150 17.70 10.12 15.42
C ASP A 150 16.16 9.93 15.45
N MET A 151 15.70 8.67 15.53
CA MET A 151 14.28 8.34 15.57
C MET A 151 13.65 8.66 16.91
N GLY A 152 13.14 9.88 17.04
CA GLY A 152 12.27 10.28 18.16
C GLY A 152 10.88 9.63 18.09
N ALA A 153 10.10 9.77 19.15
CA ALA A 153 8.74 9.22 19.24
C ALA A 153 7.83 9.64 18.06
N MET A 154 7.94 10.88 17.61
CA MET A 154 7.15 11.41 16.49
C MET A 154 7.50 10.73 15.16
N ALA A 155 8.78 10.44 14.93
CA ALA A 155 9.21 9.75 13.70
C ALA A 155 8.65 8.33 13.64
N TRP A 156 8.60 7.59 14.75
CA TRP A 156 7.94 6.29 14.83
C TRP A 156 6.44 6.37 14.54
N ILE A 157 5.76 7.42 15.06
CA ILE A 157 4.34 7.65 14.76
C ILE A 157 4.15 7.86 13.24
N PHE A 158 4.96 8.70 12.62
CA PHE A 158 4.86 8.97 11.18
C PHE A 158 5.17 7.74 10.33
N LEU A 159 6.15 6.93 10.71
CA LEU A 159 6.43 5.66 10.04
C LEU A 159 5.23 4.70 10.13
N ALA A 160 4.55 4.64 11.29
CA ALA A 160 3.38 3.81 11.50
C ALA A 160 2.14 4.29 10.71
N LEU A 161 2.06 5.57 10.36
CA LEU A 161 0.93 6.11 9.58
C LEU A 161 0.91 5.59 8.13
N ALA A 162 2.07 5.28 7.54
CA ALA A 162 2.15 4.76 6.17
C ALA A 162 1.40 3.43 6.00
N PRO A 163 1.67 2.37 6.80
CA PRO A 163 0.94 1.11 6.69
C PRO A 163 -0.54 1.25 7.05
N ILE A 164 -0.91 2.10 8.00
CA ILE A 164 -2.30 2.37 8.35
C ILE A 164 -3.03 2.99 7.15
N ALA A 165 -2.44 3.99 6.50
CA ALA A 165 -2.99 4.61 5.31
C ALA A 165 -3.08 3.62 4.14
N ALA A 166 -2.05 2.79 3.93
CA ALA A 166 -2.04 1.78 2.88
C ALA A 166 -3.14 0.75 3.09
N TYR A 167 -3.24 0.15 4.27
CA TYR A 167 -4.27 -0.83 4.60
C TYR A 167 -5.67 -0.22 4.51
N GLY A 168 -5.89 0.96 5.09
CA GLY A 168 -7.17 1.65 5.08
C GLY A 168 -7.64 2.00 3.67
N THR A 169 -6.74 2.45 2.80
CA THR A 169 -7.05 2.77 1.42
C THR A 169 -7.32 1.50 0.60
N ALA A 170 -6.47 0.48 0.75
CA ALA A 170 -6.62 -0.79 0.05
C ALA A 170 -7.94 -1.48 0.41
N SER A 171 -8.29 -1.52 1.69
CA SER A 171 -9.54 -2.15 2.16
C SER A 171 -10.78 -1.41 1.66
N ARG A 172 -10.78 -0.07 1.68
CA ARG A 172 -11.91 0.75 1.19
C ARG A 172 -12.12 0.60 -0.31
N LEU A 173 -11.06 0.61 -1.10
CA LEU A 173 -11.15 0.48 -2.56
C LEU A 173 -11.40 -0.96 -2.99
N GLY A 174 -10.76 -1.93 -2.34
CA GLY A 174 -10.95 -3.35 -2.62
C GLY A 174 -12.34 -3.87 -2.28
N SER A 175 -13.00 -3.29 -1.26
CA SER A 175 -14.36 -3.67 -0.89
C SER A 175 -15.45 -3.11 -1.83
N ARG A 176 -15.13 -2.11 -2.63
CA ARG A 176 -16.06 -1.49 -3.60
C ARG A 176 -16.06 -2.18 -4.98
N ASN A 177 -15.07 -3.01 -5.24
CA ASN A 177 -14.94 -3.83 -6.45
C ASN A 177 -15.49 -5.24 -6.21
#